data_0a9d9be18319197bf071a997e47cee90
#
_entry.id   0a9d9be18319197bf071a997e47cee90
#
_cell.length_a   1.000
_cell.length_b   1.000
_cell.length_c   1.000
_cell.angle_alpha   90.00
_cell.angle_beta   90.00
_cell.angle_gamma   90.00
#
_symmetry.space_group_name_H-M   'P 1'
#
loop_
_entity.id
_entity.type
_entity.pdbx_description
1 polymer ?
#
loop_
_entity_poly.entity_id
_entity_poly.type
_entity_poly.pdbx_seq_one_letter_code
_entity_poly.pdbx_strand_id
1 'polypeptide(L)'
;LFGLFFFLRGELFLFLVCTAAALIHEFGHALYAARIGCRLDRILLLPCGAVVQGDIEGISLADEIRLALAGPAVNAACAVLFVALWWLFPDTYAFTDTAAYMSAGLCVINLLPAYPLDGGRVLYCVVARFRGALAARKVCVVCSLIVAAAVLALFVLSCLAAVNFSLLFFALFILFGTFGGKDCRYTRLMPDFAKELARGAEVKRVALAESCTVKRALSFLERGKQIEFAVYDGEGELACVLSEREFFAILQRADIYSPIGTYINGGL
;
A
#
# COMPACT_ATOMS: atom_id res chain seq x y z
N LEU A 1 -13.24 -14.54 19.16
CA LEU A 1 -13.73 -15.80 18.55
C LEU A 1 -12.58 -16.67 18.04
N PHE A 2 -11.67 -16.15 17.20
CA PHE A 2 -10.54 -16.90 16.65
C PHE A 2 -9.58 -17.41 17.75
N GLY A 3 -9.16 -16.58 18.70
CA GLY A 3 -8.29 -16.97 19.79
C GLY A 3 -8.90 -18.07 20.66
N LEU A 4 -10.23 -18.04 20.89
CA LEU A 4 -10.93 -19.11 21.61
C LEU A 4 -10.92 -20.43 20.83
N PHE A 5 -11.05 -20.39 19.51
CA PHE A 5 -10.98 -21.58 18.66
C PHE A 5 -9.59 -22.25 18.73
N PHE A 6 -8.51 -21.45 18.63
CA PHE A 6 -7.15 -21.97 18.75
C PHE A 6 -6.83 -22.45 20.18
N PHE A 7 -7.37 -21.78 21.19
CA PHE A 7 -7.25 -22.24 22.59
C PHE A 7 -7.88 -23.61 22.79
N LEU A 8 -9.10 -23.82 22.27
CA LEU A 8 -9.79 -25.12 22.35
C LEU A 8 -9.07 -26.23 21.59
N ARG A 9 -8.29 -25.88 20.55
CA ARG A 9 -7.46 -26.83 19.81
C ARG A 9 -6.08 -27.08 20.43
N GLY A 10 -5.71 -26.37 21.48
CA GLY A 10 -4.37 -26.42 22.05
C GLY A 10 -3.28 -25.73 21.21
N GLU A 11 -3.67 -24.97 20.20
CA GLU A 11 -2.77 -24.28 19.26
C GLU A 11 -2.62 -22.78 19.59
N LEU A 12 -2.85 -22.40 20.85
CA LEU A 12 -2.79 -21.00 21.28
C LEU A 12 -1.43 -20.35 21.00
N PHE A 13 -0.34 -21.10 21.20
CA PHE A 13 1.01 -20.61 20.93
C PHE A 13 1.18 -20.23 19.46
N LEU A 14 0.75 -21.09 18.53
CA LEU A 14 0.80 -20.83 17.10
C LEU A 14 -0.01 -19.56 16.74
N PHE A 15 -1.20 -19.42 17.30
CA PHE A 15 -2.04 -18.23 17.09
C PHE A 15 -1.36 -16.95 17.57
N LEU A 16 -0.73 -16.97 18.74
CA LEU A 16 -0.01 -15.82 19.29
C LEU A 16 1.19 -15.44 18.42
N VAL A 17 1.98 -16.43 17.98
CA VAL A 17 3.13 -16.21 17.10
C VAL A 17 2.70 -15.64 15.74
N CYS A 18 1.66 -16.20 15.11
CA CYS A 18 1.12 -15.68 13.85
C CYS A 18 0.61 -14.25 14.01
N THR A 19 -0.09 -13.95 15.09
CA THR A 19 -0.61 -12.61 15.38
C THR A 19 0.54 -11.63 15.61
N ALA A 20 1.56 -12.01 16.36
CA ALA A 20 2.75 -11.19 16.58
C ALA A 20 3.49 -10.90 15.26
N ALA A 21 3.70 -11.92 14.42
CA ALA A 21 4.35 -11.75 13.12
C ALA A 21 3.55 -10.81 12.21
N ALA A 22 2.21 -10.89 12.21
CA ALA A 22 1.33 -9.99 11.46
C ALA A 22 1.39 -8.55 12.02
N LEU A 23 1.38 -8.37 13.33
CA LEU A 23 1.52 -7.05 13.95
C LEU A 23 2.88 -6.40 13.64
N ILE A 24 3.96 -7.17 13.66
CA ILE A 24 5.30 -6.72 13.30
C ILE A 24 5.34 -6.30 11.84
N HIS A 25 4.68 -7.04 10.95
CA HIS A 25 4.52 -6.69 9.54
C HIS A 25 3.83 -5.33 9.36
N GLU A 26 2.66 -5.15 9.99
CA GLU A 26 1.92 -3.88 9.93
C GLU A 26 2.69 -2.72 10.57
N PHE A 27 3.45 -3.01 11.63
CA PHE A 27 4.33 -2.02 12.24
C PHE A 27 5.41 -1.54 11.26
N GLY A 28 5.92 -2.42 10.39
CA GLY A 28 6.84 -2.05 9.32
C GLY A 28 6.24 -0.99 8.38
N HIS A 29 5.01 -1.19 7.93
CA HIS A 29 4.28 -0.20 7.12
C HIS A 29 4.04 1.10 7.88
N ALA A 30 3.61 1.00 9.15
CA ALA A 30 3.36 2.15 10.01
C ALA A 30 4.62 3.00 10.23
N LEU A 31 5.75 2.36 10.47
CA LEU A 31 7.03 3.04 10.69
C LEU A 31 7.46 3.83 9.44
N TYR A 32 7.34 3.22 8.26
CA TYR A 32 7.67 3.91 7.01
C TYR A 32 6.67 5.04 6.71
N ALA A 33 5.37 4.82 6.90
CA ALA A 33 4.34 5.84 6.72
C ALA A 33 4.59 7.06 7.63
N ALA A 34 4.94 6.83 8.90
CA ALA A 34 5.30 7.90 9.83
C ALA A 34 6.55 8.68 9.36
N ARG A 35 7.54 7.96 8.77
CA ARG A 35 8.77 8.60 8.26
C ARG A 35 8.51 9.54 7.07
N ILE A 36 7.53 9.23 6.23
CA ILE A 36 7.14 10.07 5.08
C ILE A 36 6.06 11.10 5.44
N GLY A 37 5.73 11.26 6.72
CA GLY A 37 4.77 12.25 7.21
C GLY A 37 3.30 11.88 7.00
N CYS A 38 2.99 10.63 6.59
CA CYS A 38 1.61 10.16 6.50
C CYS A 38 1.01 9.96 7.89
N ARG A 39 -0.14 10.58 8.16
CA ARG A 39 -0.87 10.34 9.40
C ARG A 39 -1.63 9.02 9.30
N LEU A 40 -1.33 8.14 10.25
CA LEU A 40 -2.04 6.88 10.41
C LEU A 40 -3.18 7.10 11.39
N ASP A 41 -4.42 7.03 10.92
CA ASP A 41 -5.58 7.35 11.76
C ASP A 41 -6.06 6.15 12.58
N ARG A 42 -5.94 4.93 12.04
CA ARG A 42 -6.43 3.71 12.72
C ARG A 42 -5.69 2.46 12.30
N ILE A 43 -5.44 1.59 13.26
CA ILE A 43 -5.05 0.20 13.04
C ILE A 43 -6.30 -0.67 13.25
N LEU A 44 -6.76 -1.32 12.20
CA LEU A 44 -7.88 -2.27 12.26
C LEU A 44 -7.34 -3.69 12.27
N LEU A 45 -7.56 -4.40 13.36
CA LEU A 45 -7.29 -5.83 13.45
C LEU A 45 -8.46 -6.60 12.83
N LEU A 46 -8.25 -7.15 11.65
CA LEU A 46 -9.21 -8.01 10.97
C LEU A 46 -8.86 -9.49 11.22
N PRO A 47 -9.82 -10.41 11.06
CA PRO A 47 -9.55 -11.85 11.23
C PRO A 47 -8.48 -12.42 10.28
N CYS A 48 -8.22 -11.75 9.18
CA CYS A 48 -7.24 -12.13 8.15
C CYS A 48 -5.95 -11.29 8.21
N GLY A 49 -5.76 -10.47 9.25
CA GLY A 49 -4.57 -9.63 9.44
C GLY A 49 -4.91 -8.27 10.02
N ALA A 50 -3.90 -7.45 10.26
CA ALA A 50 -4.08 -6.06 10.63
C ALA A 50 -4.09 -5.20 9.35
N VAL A 51 -4.92 -4.17 9.31
CA VAL A 51 -4.95 -3.18 8.23
C VAL A 51 -4.73 -1.81 8.85
N VAL A 52 -3.67 -1.17 8.42
CA VAL A 52 -3.42 0.23 8.79
C VAL A 52 -4.23 1.11 7.85
N GLN A 53 -5.22 1.80 8.38
CA GLN A 53 -5.94 2.85 7.66
C GLN A 53 -5.32 4.20 7.98
N GLY A 54 -4.76 4.82 6.95
CA GLY A 54 -4.24 6.17 6.99
C GLY A 54 -4.58 6.90 5.71
N ASP A 55 -4.41 8.20 5.73
CA ASP A 55 -4.64 9.05 4.58
C ASP A 55 -3.39 9.03 3.68
N ILE A 56 -3.32 8.00 2.84
CA ILE A 56 -2.20 7.74 1.92
C ILE A 56 -2.42 8.46 0.57
N GLU A 57 -3.41 9.34 0.47
CA GLU A 57 -3.65 10.10 -0.75
C GLU A 57 -2.48 11.05 -1.03
N GLY A 58 -1.86 10.93 -2.20
CA GLY A 58 -0.86 11.87 -2.65
C GLY A 58 0.60 11.49 -2.48
N ILE A 59 0.91 10.26 -2.06
CA ILE A 59 2.32 9.81 -2.02
C ILE A 59 2.85 9.48 -3.42
N SER A 60 4.16 9.63 -3.61
CA SER A 60 4.81 9.28 -4.87
C SER A 60 4.76 7.76 -5.11
N LEU A 61 4.78 7.33 -6.40
CA LEU A 61 4.87 5.90 -6.74
C LEU A 61 6.09 5.22 -6.10
N ALA A 62 7.18 5.95 -5.91
CA ALA A 62 8.39 5.43 -5.28
C ALA A 62 8.20 5.19 -3.78
N ASP A 63 7.51 6.11 -3.09
CA ASP A 63 7.23 5.96 -1.67
C ASP A 63 6.16 4.89 -1.42
N GLU A 64 5.20 4.73 -2.33
CA GLU A 64 4.25 3.62 -2.28
C GLU A 64 4.94 2.26 -2.40
N ILE A 65 5.93 2.12 -3.31
CA ILE A 65 6.73 0.89 -3.41
C ILE A 65 7.49 0.63 -2.12
N ARG A 66 8.14 1.65 -1.55
CA ARG A 66 8.89 1.51 -0.30
C ARG A 66 7.97 1.21 0.88
N LEU A 67 6.81 1.86 0.92
CA LEU A 67 5.78 1.59 1.92
C LEU A 67 5.31 0.14 1.83
N ALA A 68 4.95 -0.34 0.64
CA ALA A 68 4.52 -1.72 0.43
C ALA A 68 5.62 -2.75 0.76
N LEU A 69 6.88 -2.42 0.54
CA LEU A 69 8.00 -3.31 0.88
C LEU A 69 8.39 -3.27 2.37
N ALA A 70 7.98 -2.24 3.13
CA ALA A 70 8.40 -2.06 4.53
C ALA A 70 7.93 -3.20 5.44
N GLY A 71 6.69 -3.67 5.31
CA GLY A 71 6.16 -4.81 6.05
C GLY A 71 6.93 -6.11 5.78
N PRO A 72 7.01 -6.58 4.52
CA PRO A 72 7.80 -7.73 4.15
C PRO A 72 9.27 -7.64 4.58
N ALA A 73 9.90 -6.44 4.47
CA ALA A 73 11.29 -6.24 4.86
C ALA A 73 11.52 -6.45 6.36
N VAL A 74 10.61 -5.97 7.21
CA VAL A 74 10.69 -6.19 8.67
C VAL A 74 10.54 -7.67 9.00
N ASN A 75 9.61 -8.38 8.37
CA ASN A 75 9.46 -9.82 8.55
C ASN A 75 10.69 -10.61 8.07
N ALA A 76 11.27 -10.22 6.93
CA ALA A 76 12.52 -10.82 6.47
C ALA A 76 13.65 -10.59 7.46
N ALA A 77 13.78 -9.39 8.02
CA ALA A 77 14.78 -9.08 9.05
C ALA A 77 14.57 -9.91 10.32
N CYS A 78 13.32 -10.10 10.76
CA CYS A 78 13.00 -10.99 11.89
C CYS A 78 13.38 -12.45 11.61
N ALA A 79 13.06 -12.97 10.43
CA ALA A 79 13.42 -14.33 10.06
C ALA A 79 14.94 -14.54 10.06
N VAL A 80 15.69 -13.58 9.47
CA VAL A 80 17.17 -13.60 9.48
C VAL A 80 17.71 -13.51 10.90
N LEU A 81 17.13 -12.67 11.75
CA LEU A 81 17.54 -12.55 13.16
C LEU A 81 17.36 -13.85 13.91
N PHE A 82 16.22 -14.54 13.77
CA PHE A 82 16.00 -15.84 14.41
C PHE A 82 16.99 -16.89 13.92
N VAL A 83 17.26 -16.95 12.61
CA VAL A 83 18.26 -17.87 12.06
C VAL A 83 19.67 -17.54 12.60
N ALA A 84 20.03 -16.27 12.72
CA ALA A 84 21.32 -15.87 13.31
C ALA A 84 21.41 -16.25 14.80
N LEU A 85 20.29 -16.15 15.55
CA LEU A 85 20.23 -16.61 16.93
C LEU A 85 20.48 -18.13 17.06
N TRP A 86 20.02 -18.95 16.14
CA TRP A 86 20.29 -20.41 16.16
C TRP A 86 21.76 -20.73 15.98
N TRP A 87 22.48 -19.93 15.21
CA TRP A 87 23.94 -20.08 15.07
C TRP A 87 24.70 -19.68 16.34
N LEU A 88 24.23 -18.63 17.03
CA LEU A 88 24.89 -18.14 18.25
C LEU A 88 24.46 -18.92 19.49
N PHE A 89 23.20 -19.31 19.56
CA PHE A 89 22.55 -19.96 20.71
C PHE A 89 21.62 -21.08 20.22
N PRO A 90 22.13 -22.29 19.93
CA PRO A 90 21.32 -23.39 19.33
C PRO A 90 20.10 -23.77 20.15
N ASP A 91 20.12 -23.62 21.47
CA ASP A 91 18.99 -23.93 22.34
C ASP A 91 17.76 -23.06 22.09
N THR A 92 17.94 -21.90 21.46
CA THR A 92 16.83 -21.00 21.10
C THR A 92 15.97 -21.53 19.96
N TYR A 93 16.46 -22.49 19.20
CA TYR A 93 15.73 -23.07 18.07
C TYR A 93 14.35 -23.59 18.49
N ALA A 94 14.27 -24.36 19.57
CA ALA A 94 13.05 -24.98 20.05
C ALA A 94 11.90 -23.98 20.37
N PHE A 95 12.23 -22.71 20.61
CA PHE A 95 11.27 -21.68 20.99
C PHE A 95 11.00 -20.68 19.87
N THR A 96 11.89 -20.56 18.88
CA THR A 96 11.85 -19.49 17.86
C THR A 96 11.69 -20.01 16.43
N ASP A 97 11.73 -21.32 16.21
CA ASP A 97 11.55 -21.93 14.90
C ASP A 97 10.22 -21.54 14.25
N THR A 98 9.13 -21.65 14.97
CA THR A 98 7.78 -21.28 14.53
C THR A 98 7.72 -19.79 14.16
N ALA A 99 8.34 -18.91 14.96
CA ALA A 99 8.37 -17.48 14.69
C ALA A 99 9.18 -17.15 13.43
N ALA A 100 10.31 -17.83 13.23
CA ALA A 100 11.13 -17.67 12.03
C ALA A 100 10.38 -18.11 10.77
N TYR A 101 9.75 -19.29 10.78
CA TYR A 101 8.98 -19.80 9.65
C TYR A 101 7.75 -18.92 9.35
N MET A 102 7.03 -18.45 10.38
CA MET A 102 5.89 -17.55 10.19
C MET A 102 6.33 -16.20 9.59
N SER A 103 7.41 -15.62 10.09
CA SER A 103 7.94 -14.36 9.55
C SER A 103 8.41 -14.52 8.11
N ALA A 104 9.16 -15.59 7.81
CA ALA A 104 9.59 -15.89 6.44
C ALA A 104 8.41 -16.16 5.50
N GLY A 105 7.44 -16.97 5.93
CA GLY A 105 6.24 -17.26 5.17
C GLY A 105 5.41 -16.02 4.89
N LEU A 106 5.20 -15.15 5.89
CA LEU A 106 4.45 -13.91 5.74
C LEU A 106 5.15 -12.94 4.78
N CYS A 107 6.48 -12.86 4.83
CA CYS A 107 7.29 -12.10 3.88
C CYS A 107 7.07 -12.61 2.44
N VAL A 108 7.22 -13.92 2.21
CA VAL A 108 7.10 -14.51 0.87
C VAL A 108 5.68 -14.36 0.32
N ILE A 109 4.67 -14.64 1.14
CA ILE A 109 3.26 -14.53 0.74
C ILE A 109 2.92 -13.08 0.35
N ASN A 110 3.33 -12.10 1.17
CA ASN A 110 3.03 -10.70 0.88
C ASN A 110 3.83 -10.14 -0.31
N LEU A 111 4.91 -10.77 -0.73
CA LEU A 111 5.64 -10.41 -1.95
C LEU A 111 5.06 -11.02 -3.23
N LEU A 112 4.05 -11.89 -3.15
CA LEU A 112 3.38 -12.41 -4.34
C LEU A 112 2.73 -11.27 -5.14
N PRO A 113 2.87 -11.29 -6.49
CA PRO A 113 2.35 -10.23 -7.36
C PRO A 113 0.83 -10.34 -7.57
N ALA A 114 0.07 -10.32 -6.48
CA ALA A 114 -1.39 -10.49 -6.48
C ALA A 114 -2.07 -9.52 -5.50
N TYR A 115 -3.18 -8.92 -5.88
CA TYR A 115 -4.03 -8.18 -4.96
C TYR A 115 -4.77 -9.13 -4.01
N PRO A 116 -4.96 -8.76 -2.73
CA PRO A 116 -4.64 -7.47 -2.08
C PRO A 116 -3.27 -7.43 -1.38
N LEU A 117 -2.33 -8.31 -1.74
CA LEU A 117 -1.01 -8.43 -1.13
C LEU A 117 -0.09 -7.26 -1.50
N ASP A 118 0.95 -7.02 -0.71
CA ASP A 118 1.90 -5.91 -0.93
C ASP A 118 2.64 -6.02 -2.26
N GLY A 119 3.01 -7.24 -2.67
CA GLY A 119 3.61 -7.50 -3.98
C GLY A 119 2.71 -7.10 -5.15
N GLY A 120 1.39 -7.19 -4.99
CA GLY A 120 0.43 -6.66 -5.95
C GLY A 120 0.47 -5.12 -6.04
N ARG A 121 0.65 -4.43 -4.91
CA ARG A 121 0.82 -2.96 -4.84
C ARG A 121 2.14 -2.54 -5.50
N VAL A 122 3.24 -3.23 -5.20
CA VAL A 122 4.54 -3.00 -5.84
C VAL A 122 4.44 -3.19 -7.34
N LEU A 123 3.85 -4.30 -7.80
CA LEU A 123 3.66 -4.60 -9.23
C LEU A 123 2.86 -3.48 -9.91
N TYR A 124 1.77 -3.03 -9.29
CA TYR A 124 0.95 -1.93 -9.81
C TYR A 124 1.78 -0.67 -10.00
N CYS A 125 2.51 -0.23 -8.98
CA CYS A 125 3.31 0.99 -9.04
C CYS A 125 4.42 0.91 -10.09
N VAL A 126 5.10 -0.23 -10.20
CA VAL A 126 6.15 -0.45 -11.21
C VAL A 126 5.57 -0.38 -12.62
N VAL A 127 4.48 -1.11 -12.90
CA VAL A 127 3.86 -1.10 -14.23
C VAL A 127 3.24 0.27 -14.55
N ALA A 128 2.62 0.94 -13.56
CA ALA A 128 2.04 2.26 -13.73
C ALA A 128 3.07 3.31 -14.13
N ARG A 129 4.30 3.20 -13.59
CA ARG A 129 5.42 4.09 -13.94
C ARG A 129 5.81 4.01 -15.42
N PHE A 130 5.76 2.82 -16.03
CA PHE A 130 6.23 2.61 -17.41
C PHE A 130 5.11 2.58 -18.45
N ARG A 131 3.92 2.09 -18.10
CA ARG A 131 2.82 1.83 -19.04
C ARG A 131 1.51 2.53 -18.69
N GLY A 132 1.50 3.32 -17.60
CA GLY A 132 0.32 4.01 -17.13
C GLY A 132 -0.64 3.12 -16.32
N ALA A 133 -1.57 3.77 -15.61
CA ALA A 133 -2.43 3.15 -14.62
C ALA A 133 -3.39 2.09 -15.18
N LEU A 134 -3.94 2.31 -16.40
CA LEU A 134 -4.86 1.34 -17.02
C LEU A 134 -4.17 0.02 -17.38
N ALA A 135 -2.92 0.10 -17.88
CA ALA A 135 -2.12 -1.08 -18.16
C ALA A 135 -1.71 -1.80 -16.87
N ALA A 136 -1.32 -1.04 -15.84
CA ALA A 136 -0.97 -1.57 -14.53
C ALA A 136 -2.13 -2.37 -13.92
N ARG A 137 -3.35 -1.82 -13.95
CA ARG A 137 -4.54 -2.53 -13.46
C ARG A 137 -4.78 -3.86 -14.19
N LYS A 138 -4.69 -3.87 -15.53
CA LYS A 138 -4.85 -5.09 -16.31
C LYS A 138 -3.81 -6.14 -15.95
N VAL A 139 -2.55 -5.74 -15.86
CA VAL A 139 -1.44 -6.65 -15.49
C VAL A 139 -1.65 -7.21 -14.09
N CYS A 140 -2.00 -6.39 -13.10
CA CYS A 140 -2.24 -6.84 -11.73
C CYS A 140 -3.41 -7.81 -11.65
N VAL A 141 -4.53 -7.55 -12.36
CA VAL A 141 -5.67 -8.48 -12.39
C VAL A 141 -5.24 -9.83 -12.99
N VAL A 142 -4.53 -9.83 -14.11
CA VAL A 142 -4.04 -11.06 -14.75
C VAL A 142 -3.10 -11.83 -13.81
N CYS A 143 -2.12 -11.16 -13.20
CA CYS A 143 -1.21 -11.80 -12.25
C CYS A 143 -1.93 -12.36 -11.04
N SER A 144 -2.89 -11.61 -10.46
CA SER A 144 -3.70 -12.09 -9.34
C SER A 144 -4.52 -13.33 -9.70
N LEU A 145 -5.11 -13.37 -10.90
CA LEU A 145 -5.84 -14.55 -11.38
C LEU A 145 -4.93 -15.75 -11.57
N ILE A 146 -3.72 -15.56 -12.09
CA ILE A 146 -2.72 -16.64 -12.24
C ILE A 146 -2.33 -17.20 -10.87
N VAL A 147 -2.03 -16.31 -9.88
CA VAL A 147 -1.69 -16.75 -8.51
C VAL A 147 -2.88 -17.45 -7.86
N ALA A 148 -4.09 -16.92 -7.97
CA ALA A 148 -5.29 -17.56 -7.42
C ALA A 148 -5.55 -18.94 -8.06
N ALA A 149 -5.37 -19.08 -9.37
CA ALA A 149 -5.50 -20.35 -10.06
C ALA A 149 -4.43 -21.37 -9.62
N ALA A 150 -3.18 -20.93 -9.42
CA ALA A 150 -2.10 -21.77 -8.91
C ALA A 150 -2.40 -22.27 -7.49
N VAL A 151 -2.88 -21.39 -6.60
CA VAL A 151 -3.27 -21.77 -5.22
C VAL A 151 -4.46 -22.70 -5.23
N LEU A 152 -5.45 -22.47 -6.12
CA LEU A 152 -6.59 -23.37 -6.26
C LEU A 152 -6.18 -24.76 -6.80
N ALA A 153 -5.24 -24.82 -7.73
CA ALA A 153 -4.66 -26.07 -8.19
C ALA A 153 -3.96 -26.83 -7.06
N LEU A 154 -3.20 -26.12 -6.20
CA LEU A 154 -2.60 -26.72 -5.00
C LEU A 154 -3.65 -27.22 -4.01
N PHE A 155 -4.77 -26.52 -3.87
CA PHE A 155 -5.90 -26.99 -3.07
C PHE A 155 -6.46 -28.30 -3.62
N VAL A 156 -6.73 -28.38 -4.93
CA VAL A 156 -7.23 -29.59 -5.59
C VAL A 156 -6.23 -30.76 -5.40
N LEU A 157 -4.93 -30.52 -5.56
CA LEU A 157 -3.91 -31.53 -5.29
C LEU A 157 -3.89 -31.95 -3.83
N SER A 158 -4.10 -31.05 -2.88
CA SER A 158 -4.18 -31.39 -1.45
C SER A 158 -5.36 -32.29 -1.14
N CYS A 159 -6.45 -32.24 -1.90
CA CYS A 159 -7.60 -33.13 -1.70
C CYS A 159 -7.26 -34.62 -1.97
N LEU A 160 -6.17 -34.91 -2.69
CA LEU A 160 -5.71 -36.27 -2.95
C LEU A 160 -4.97 -36.90 -1.75
N ALA A 161 -4.47 -36.06 -0.82
CA ALA A 161 -3.69 -36.51 0.35
C ALA A 161 -4.38 -36.12 1.65
N ALA A 162 -4.47 -34.82 1.92
CA ALA A 162 -5.13 -34.25 3.11
C ALA A 162 -5.74 -32.88 2.72
N VAL A 163 -7.06 -32.77 2.87
CA VAL A 163 -7.78 -31.54 2.50
C VAL A 163 -7.28 -30.35 3.32
N ASN A 164 -6.74 -29.35 2.64
CA ASN A 164 -6.26 -28.12 3.26
C ASN A 164 -7.14 -26.92 2.88
N PHE A 165 -8.18 -26.66 3.65
CA PHE A 165 -9.09 -25.56 3.42
C PHE A 165 -8.44 -24.18 3.46
N SER A 166 -7.28 -24.02 4.11
CA SER A 166 -6.56 -22.73 4.14
C SER A 166 -6.16 -22.28 2.74
N LEU A 167 -5.79 -23.21 1.85
CA LEU A 167 -5.48 -22.88 0.45
C LEU A 167 -6.71 -22.36 -0.30
N LEU A 168 -7.88 -22.96 -0.06
CA LEU A 168 -9.14 -22.50 -0.67
C LEU A 168 -9.49 -21.08 -0.18
N PHE A 169 -9.43 -20.84 1.14
CA PHE A 169 -9.69 -19.52 1.69
C PHE A 169 -8.69 -18.47 1.19
N PHE A 170 -7.43 -18.84 1.03
CA PHE A 170 -6.42 -17.94 0.49
C PHE A 170 -6.65 -17.60 -0.99
N ALA A 171 -7.04 -18.60 -1.82
CA ALA A 171 -7.43 -18.36 -3.20
C ALA A 171 -8.64 -17.41 -3.30
N LEU A 172 -9.67 -17.65 -2.48
CA LEU A 172 -10.84 -16.78 -2.41
C LEU A 172 -10.47 -15.37 -1.95
N PHE A 173 -9.59 -15.23 -0.97
CA PHE A 173 -9.10 -13.93 -0.51
C PHE A 173 -8.44 -13.13 -1.64
N ILE A 174 -7.59 -13.77 -2.45
CA ILE A 174 -6.98 -13.13 -3.63
C ILE A 174 -8.05 -12.72 -4.64
N LEU A 175 -9.01 -13.58 -4.93
CA LEU A 175 -10.11 -13.28 -5.88
C LEU A 175 -10.95 -12.10 -5.39
N PHE A 176 -11.40 -12.13 -4.13
CA PHE A 176 -12.16 -11.01 -3.55
C PHE A 176 -11.37 -9.72 -3.52
N GLY A 177 -10.08 -9.77 -3.17
CA GLY A 177 -9.21 -8.60 -3.19
C GLY A 177 -9.01 -8.03 -4.60
N THR A 178 -8.95 -8.89 -5.61
CA THR A 178 -8.79 -8.49 -7.02
C THR A 178 -10.02 -7.77 -7.56
N PHE A 179 -11.23 -8.24 -7.24
CA PHE A 179 -12.48 -7.68 -7.75
C PHE A 179 -13.13 -6.68 -6.78
N GLY A 180 -12.91 -6.82 -5.48
CA GLY A 180 -13.48 -5.95 -4.44
C GLY A 180 -12.67 -4.68 -4.18
N GLY A 181 -11.46 -4.57 -4.72
CA GLY A 181 -10.62 -3.39 -4.56
C GLY A 181 -11.30 -2.16 -5.17
N LYS A 182 -11.66 -1.20 -4.33
CA LYS A 182 -12.02 0.16 -4.80
C LYS A 182 -10.84 0.66 -5.63
N ASP A 183 -11.12 1.26 -6.78
CA ASP A 183 -10.11 1.83 -7.68
C ASP A 183 -8.96 2.44 -6.89
N CYS A 184 -7.75 1.94 -7.12
CA CYS A 184 -6.57 2.49 -6.49
C CYS A 184 -6.54 3.99 -6.77
N ARG A 185 -6.68 4.82 -5.73
CA ARG A 185 -6.77 6.28 -5.83
C ARG A 185 -5.52 6.92 -6.43
N TYR A 186 -4.43 6.14 -6.52
CA TYR A 186 -3.16 6.49 -7.18
C TYR A 186 -3.28 6.78 -8.68
N THR A 187 -4.37 6.39 -9.33
CA THR A 187 -4.62 6.68 -10.74
C THR A 187 -4.71 8.19 -11.02
N ARG A 188 -4.88 9.02 -9.99
CA ARG A 188 -4.98 10.49 -10.11
C ARG A 188 -3.63 11.19 -10.27
N LEU A 189 -2.51 10.56 -9.91
CA LEU A 189 -1.25 11.26 -9.68
C LEU A 189 -0.30 11.36 -10.87
N MET A 190 -0.58 10.76 -12.03
CA MET A 190 0.17 11.01 -13.26
C MET A 190 -0.77 10.98 -14.47
N PRO A 191 -1.45 12.09 -14.77
CA PRO A 191 -2.14 12.24 -16.04
C PRO A 191 -1.10 12.23 -17.17
N ASP A 192 -1.42 11.52 -18.26
CA ASP A 192 -0.66 11.65 -19.53
C ASP A 192 -1.09 12.94 -20.20
N PHE A 193 -0.51 14.07 -19.75
CA PHE A 193 -0.87 15.42 -20.20
C PHE A 193 -0.91 15.54 -21.73
N ALA A 194 -0.01 14.87 -22.44
CA ALA A 194 0.05 14.94 -23.89
C ALA A 194 -1.18 14.32 -24.55
N LYS A 195 -1.68 13.20 -24.01
CA LYS A 195 -2.88 12.52 -24.54
C LYS A 195 -4.17 13.23 -24.16
N GLU A 196 -4.24 13.84 -22.96
CA GLU A 196 -5.41 14.59 -22.53
C GLU A 196 -5.55 15.89 -23.30
N LEU A 197 -4.46 16.65 -23.49
CA LEU A 197 -4.44 17.85 -24.30
C LEU A 197 -4.80 17.58 -25.78
N ALA A 198 -4.33 16.47 -26.35
CA ALA A 198 -4.67 16.09 -27.73
C ALA A 198 -6.17 15.79 -27.95
N ARG A 199 -6.89 15.44 -26.86
CA ARG A 199 -8.35 15.19 -26.90
C ARG A 199 -9.19 16.40 -26.56
N GLY A 200 -8.57 17.51 -26.14
CA GLY A 200 -9.24 18.66 -25.54
C GLY A 200 -9.64 18.38 -24.09
N ALA A 201 -9.07 19.12 -23.16
CA ALA A 201 -9.40 19.01 -21.73
C ALA A 201 -10.17 20.26 -21.28
N GLU A 202 -11.21 20.07 -20.49
CA GLU A 202 -11.89 21.16 -19.81
C GLU A 202 -10.96 21.71 -18.71
N VAL A 203 -10.68 23.02 -18.72
CA VAL A 203 -9.85 23.66 -17.68
C VAL A 203 -10.76 24.13 -16.54
N LYS A 204 -10.56 23.58 -15.34
CA LYS A 204 -11.26 24.00 -14.12
C LYS A 204 -10.30 24.81 -13.26
N ARG A 205 -10.60 26.07 -13.02
CA ARG A 205 -9.83 26.90 -12.08
C ARG A 205 -10.41 26.80 -10.68
N VAL A 206 -9.56 26.49 -9.71
CA VAL A 206 -9.91 26.34 -8.28
C VAL A 206 -9.17 27.41 -7.49
N ALA A 207 -9.92 28.25 -6.75
CA ALA A 207 -9.34 29.24 -5.84
C ALA A 207 -8.97 28.59 -4.51
N LEU A 208 -7.74 28.80 -4.05
CA LEU A 208 -7.21 28.30 -2.78
C LEU A 208 -6.55 29.45 -2.01
N ALA A 209 -6.67 29.43 -0.69
CA ALA A 209 -5.87 30.33 0.17
C ALA A 209 -4.47 29.73 0.34
N GLU A 210 -3.45 30.56 0.54
CA GLU A 210 -2.09 30.13 0.88
C GLU A 210 -2.02 29.22 2.10
N SER A 211 -2.92 29.41 3.08
CA SER A 211 -3.05 28.58 4.27
C SER A 211 -3.66 27.19 4.01
N CYS A 212 -4.17 26.96 2.78
CA CYS A 212 -4.76 25.67 2.40
C CYS A 212 -3.68 24.59 2.31
N THR A 213 -3.95 23.42 2.92
CA THR A 213 -2.99 22.30 2.89
C THR A 213 -2.90 21.71 1.48
N VAL A 214 -1.71 21.21 1.13
CA VAL A 214 -1.46 20.48 -0.12
C VAL A 214 -2.44 19.32 -0.29
N LYS A 215 -2.78 18.62 0.80
CA LYS A 215 -3.81 17.57 0.84
C LYS A 215 -5.19 18.07 0.38
N ARG A 216 -5.61 19.24 0.83
CA ARG A 216 -6.90 19.82 0.44
C ARG A 216 -6.90 20.18 -1.05
N ALA A 217 -5.79 20.72 -1.57
CA ALA A 217 -5.62 20.99 -2.99
C ALA A 217 -5.75 19.71 -3.84
N LEU A 218 -5.16 18.59 -3.39
CA LEU A 218 -5.30 17.28 -4.01
C LEU A 218 -6.75 16.80 -4.14
N SER A 219 -7.62 17.14 -3.18
CA SER A 219 -9.02 16.70 -3.21
C SER A 219 -9.84 17.30 -4.35
N PHE A 220 -9.35 18.37 -4.98
CA PHE A 220 -10.02 19.01 -6.12
C PHE A 220 -9.63 18.42 -7.48
N LEU A 221 -8.60 17.55 -7.52
CA LEU A 221 -8.20 16.91 -8.77
C LEU A 221 -9.30 15.99 -9.28
N GLU A 222 -9.80 16.27 -10.48
CA GLU A 222 -10.84 15.50 -11.17
C GLU A 222 -10.27 14.82 -12.41
N ARG A 223 -10.69 13.60 -12.68
CA ARG A 223 -10.23 12.86 -13.85
C ARG A 223 -10.80 13.45 -15.14
N GLY A 224 -9.93 13.71 -16.12
CA GLY A 224 -10.36 14.23 -17.44
C GLY A 224 -10.60 15.73 -17.48
N LYS A 225 -10.27 16.47 -16.41
CA LYS A 225 -10.26 17.94 -16.38
C LYS A 225 -8.87 18.41 -16.02
N GLN A 226 -8.41 19.43 -16.71
CA GLN A 226 -7.19 20.14 -16.31
C GLN A 226 -7.52 21.12 -15.19
N ILE A 227 -6.71 21.13 -14.12
CA ILE A 227 -6.97 21.97 -12.96
C ILE A 227 -5.86 23.02 -12.86
N GLU A 228 -6.28 24.29 -12.79
CA GLU A 228 -5.43 25.41 -12.41
C GLU A 228 -5.78 25.85 -11.00
N PHE A 229 -4.78 25.97 -10.14
CA PHE A 229 -4.96 26.49 -8.78
C PHE A 229 -4.59 27.96 -8.74
N ALA A 230 -5.57 28.82 -8.52
CA ALA A 230 -5.37 30.23 -8.22
C ALA A 230 -5.18 30.36 -6.71
N VAL A 231 -3.96 30.67 -6.27
CA VAL A 231 -3.64 30.81 -4.85
C VAL A 231 -3.70 32.27 -4.43
N TYR A 232 -4.45 32.54 -3.38
CA TYR A 232 -4.67 33.87 -2.81
C TYR A 232 -3.96 33.99 -1.47
N ASP A 233 -3.40 35.14 -1.20
CA ASP A 233 -2.75 35.47 0.06
C ASP A 233 -3.76 35.76 1.20
N GLY A 234 -3.25 36.17 2.37
CA GLY A 234 -4.09 36.49 3.53
C GLY A 234 -4.94 37.77 3.36
N GLU A 235 -4.62 38.61 2.38
CA GLU A 235 -5.34 39.86 2.06
C GLU A 235 -6.37 39.64 0.94
N GLY A 236 -6.41 38.47 0.33
CA GLY A 236 -7.33 38.10 -0.75
C GLY A 236 -6.83 38.50 -2.14
N GLU A 237 -5.57 38.88 -2.27
CA GLU A 237 -4.92 39.17 -3.53
C GLU A 237 -4.37 37.87 -4.15
N LEU A 238 -4.37 37.82 -5.50
CA LEU A 238 -3.86 36.65 -6.23
C LEU A 238 -2.33 36.58 -6.12
N ALA A 239 -1.83 35.64 -5.31
CA ALA A 239 -0.40 35.42 -5.14
C ALA A 239 0.23 34.73 -6.36
N CYS A 240 -0.38 33.64 -6.85
CA CYS A 240 0.07 32.95 -8.06
C CYS A 240 -1.02 32.08 -8.66
N VAL A 241 -0.79 31.62 -9.92
CA VAL A 241 -1.58 30.57 -10.57
C VAL A 241 -0.66 29.40 -10.84
N LEU A 242 -0.98 28.25 -10.25
CA LEU A 242 -0.24 27.01 -10.43
C LEU A 242 -0.97 26.14 -11.46
N SER A 243 -0.28 25.75 -12.50
CA SER A 243 -0.73 24.70 -13.40
C SER A 243 -0.70 23.34 -12.67
N GLU A 244 -1.49 22.40 -13.14
CA GLU A 244 -1.49 21.04 -12.60
C GLU A 244 -0.08 20.41 -12.62
N ARG A 245 0.74 20.71 -13.62
CA ARG A 245 2.12 20.26 -13.74
C ARG A 245 3.04 20.82 -12.64
N GLU A 246 2.91 22.11 -12.34
CA GLU A 246 3.67 22.78 -11.26
C GLU A 246 3.21 22.26 -9.90
N PHE A 247 1.92 22.05 -9.72
CA PHE A 247 1.39 21.45 -8.51
C PHE A 247 1.94 20.03 -8.27
N PHE A 248 2.04 19.20 -9.31
CA PHE A 248 2.68 17.88 -9.21
C PHE A 248 4.19 17.96 -8.92
N ALA A 249 4.89 18.98 -9.42
CA ALA A 249 6.29 19.21 -9.08
C ALA A 249 6.46 19.58 -7.60
N ILE A 250 5.56 20.40 -7.07
CA ILE A 250 5.48 20.71 -5.64
C ILE A 250 5.23 19.44 -4.81
N LEU A 251 4.26 18.61 -5.21
CA LEU A 251 3.92 17.36 -4.54
C LEU A 251 5.08 16.38 -4.37
N GLN A 252 6.05 16.40 -5.26
CA GLN A 252 7.24 15.52 -5.15
C GLN A 252 8.15 15.91 -3.98
N ARG A 253 8.05 17.13 -3.46
CA ARG A 253 8.91 17.71 -2.42
C ARG A 253 8.15 18.15 -1.17
N ALA A 254 6.81 18.25 -1.27
CA ALA A 254 5.98 18.82 -0.23
C ALA A 254 5.52 17.79 0.79
N ASP A 255 5.45 18.22 2.05
CA ASP A 255 4.62 17.55 3.05
C ASP A 255 3.15 17.88 2.74
N ILE A 256 2.33 16.84 2.56
CA ILE A 256 0.92 16.95 2.20
C ILE A 256 0.06 17.71 3.24
N TYR A 257 0.53 17.80 4.46
CA TYR A 257 -0.17 18.49 5.56
C TYR A 257 0.27 19.95 5.73
N SER A 258 1.35 20.36 5.05
CA SER A 258 1.80 21.75 5.11
C SER A 258 0.96 22.67 4.24
N PRO A 259 0.90 23.97 4.54
CA PRO A 259 0.25 24.97 3.70
C PRO A 259 0.91 25.06 2.33
N ILE A 260 0.11 25.24 1.28
CA ILE A 260 0.62 25.36 -0.09
C ILE A 260 1.50 26.59 -0.27
N GLY A 261 1.22 27.67 0.45
CA GLY A 261 1.99 28.93 0.42
C GLY A 261 3.45 28.74 0.77
N THR A 262 3.79 27.75 1.62
CA THR A 262 5.18 27.44 2.00
C THR A 262 6.05 27.08 0.79
N TYR A 263 5.46 26.51 -0.26
CA TYR A 263 6.17 26.05 -1.45
C TYR A 263 6.11 27.04 -2.62
N ILE A 264 5.27 28.05 -2.53
CA ILE A 264 5.13 29.11 -3.53
C ILE A 264 6.15 30.21 -3.25
N ASN A 265 6.31 30.61 -1.99
CA ASN A 265 7.17 31.71 -1.57
C ASN A 265 8.67 31.32 -1.47
N GLY A 266 8.99 30.03 -1.59
CA GLY A 266 10.37 29.48 -1.53
C GLY A 266 11.11 29.42 -2.87
N GLY A 267 10.54 29.93 -3.96
CA GLY A 267 11.13 29.97 -5.32
C GLY A 267 10.98 28.61 -6.06
N LEU A 268 10.36 28.65 -7.23
CA LEU A 268 10.38 27.57 -8.24
C LEU A 268 11.79 27.22 -8.68
#